data_26701b168b10706911d5a377a1baedf9
#
_entry.id   26701b168b10706911d5a377a1baedf9
#
_cell.length_a   1.000
_cell.length_b   1.000
_cell.length_c   1.000
_cell.angle_alpha   90.00
_cell.angle_beta   90.00
_cell.angle_gamma   90.00
#
_symmetry.space_group_name_H-M   'P 1'
#
loop_
_entity.id
_entity.type
_entity.pdbx_description
1 polymer ?
#
loop_
_entity_poly.entity_id
_entity_poly.type
_entity_poly.pdbx_seq_one_letter_code
_entity_poly.pdbx_strand_id
1 'polypeptide(L)'
;MLLGVPAAGAEASFLVSSMYLDKAILGCRYGSSRPQHDIALYARLYEEGRLMLDELVTTVYPIGDFERAMNDMNNRTVARGVLSFDR
;
A
#
# COMPACT_ATOMS: atom_id res chain seq x y z
N MET A 1 6.46 -12.96 -3.08
CA MET A 1 6.29 -12.36 -1.73
C MET A 1 4.81 -12.12 -1.50
N LEU A 2 4.33 -12.42 -0.30
CA LEU A 2 2.95 -12.14 0.08
C LEU A 2 2.84 -10.69 0.57
N LEU A 3 1.95 -9.91 -0.06
CA LEU A 3 1.70 -8.51 0.27
C LEU A 3 0.29 -8.33 0.84
N GLY A 4 0.18 -7.44 1.82
CA GLY A 4 -1.08 -7.14 2.49
C GLY A 4 -1.24 -7.89 3.81
N VAL A 5 -2.30 -7.53 4.53
CA VAL A 5 -2.68 -8.16 5.80
C VAL A 5 -3.96 -8.95 5.56
N PRO A 6 -3.90 -10.28 5.47
CA PRO A 6 -5.09 -11.09 5.28
C PRO A 6 -5.93 -11.14 6.57
N ALA A 7 -7.19 -11.53 6.43
CA ALA A 7 -8.04 -11.81 7.58
C ALA A 7 -7.43 -12.95 8.43
N ALA A 8 -7.69 -12.94 9.73
CA ALA A 8 -7.27 -14.02 10.61
C ALA A 8 -7.88 -15.35 10.14
N GLY A 9 -7.05 -16.37 10.02
CA GLY A 9 -7.46 -17.69 9.53
C GLY A 9 -7.59 -17.79 8.00
N ALA A 10 -7.19 -16.77 7.23
CA ALA A 10 -7.16 -16.90 5.78
C ALA A 10 -6.13 -17.94 5.36
N GLU A 11 -6.55 -18.84 4.48
CA GLU A 11 -5.73 -19.93 3.95
C GLU A 11 -5.57 -19.77 2.45
N ALA A 12 -4.47 -20.30 1.92
CA ALA A 12 -4.24 -20.38 0.48
C ALA A 12 -3.68 -21.78 0.14
N SER A 13 -4.11 -22.31 -0.98
CA SER A 13 -3.55 -23.55 -1.54
C SER A 13 -2.85 -23.26 -2.85
N PHE A 14 -1.82 -24.04 -3.16
CA PHE A 14 -1.09 -23.93 -4.41
C PHE A 14 -0.63 -25.29 -4.89
N LEU A 15 -0.42 -25.43 -6.19
CA LEU A 15 0.10 -26.62 -6.80
C LEU A 15 1.60 -26.76 -6.45
N VAL A 16 1.98 -27.80 -5.70
CA VAL A 16 3.37 -28.00 -5.25
C VAL A 16 4.35 -28.03 -6.42
N SER A 17 3.99 -28.66 -7.53
CA SER A 17 4.82 -28.70 -8.74
C SER A 17 5.17 -27.32 -9.31
N SER A 18 4.37 -26.29 -9.00
CA SER A 18 4.67 -24.92 -9.42
C SER A 18 5.90 -24.33 -8.73
N MET A 19 6.35 -24.93 -7.62
CA MET A 19 7.51 -24.50 -6.84
C MET A 19 8.81 -25.16 -7.29
N TYR A 20 8.73 -26.11 -8.23
CA TYR A 20 9.87 -26.94 -8.65
C TYR A 20 11.03 -26.14 -9.27
N LEU A 21 10.76 -24.99 -9.89
CA LEU A 21 11.77 -24.18 -10.58
C LEU A 21 12.27 -23.01 -9.70
N ASP A 22 12.90 -23.33 -8.58
CA ASP A 22 13.56 -22.35 -7.69
C ASP A 22 12.68 -21.17 -7.28
N LYS A 23 11.39 -21.39 -7.08
CA LYS A 23 10.46 -20.40 -6.60
C LYS A 23 10.39 -20.39 -5.09
N ALA A 24 10.11 -19.24 -4.50
CA ALA A 24 9.93 -19.08 -3.08
C ALA A 24 8.65 -18.30 -2.75
N ILE A 25 7.97 -18.72 -1.68
CA ILE A 25 6.89 -17.95 -1.06
C ILE A 25 7.44 -17.40 0.25
N LEU A 26 7.49 -16.07 0.34
CA LEU A 26 8.08 -15.39 1.48
C LEU A 26 7.02 -14.52 2.17
N GLY A 27 6.96 -14.61 3.49
CA GLY A 27 6.24 -13.64 4.31
C GLY A 27 7.03 -12.34 4.44
N CYS A 28 6.31 -11.25 4.55
CA CYS A 28 6.92 -9.93 4.73
C CYS A 28 6.02 -9.10 5.64
N ARG A 29 6.62 -8.46 6.63
CA ARG A 29 5.94 -7.51 7.50
C ARG A 29 6.57 -6.13 7.31
N TYR A 30 5.74 -5.14 6.96
CA TYR A 30 6.18 -3.76 6.70
C TYR A 30 7.37 -3.67 5.73
N GLY A 31 7.38 -4.52 4.67
CA GLY A 31 8.47 -4.54 3.70
C GLY A 31 9.81 -5.02 4.25
N SER A 32 9.85 -5.65 5.46
CA SER A 32 11.08 -5.95 6.20
C SER A 32 11.95 -4.70 6.38
N SER A 33 11.30 -3.55 6.49
CA SER A 33 11.94 -2.23 6.54
C SER A 33 12.65 -1.99 7.87
N ARG A 34 13.60 -1.05 7.81
CA ARG A 34 14.22 -0.39 8.96
C ARG A 34 13.69 1.05 9.03
N PRO A 35 12.53 1.29 9.69
CA PRO A 35 11.76 2.53 9.53
C PRO A 35 12.59 3.81 9.70
N GLN A 36 13.43 3.87 10.71
CA GLN A 36 14.26 5.06 10.99
C GLN A 36 15.21 5.41 9.84
N HIS A 37 15.77 4.40 9.18
CA HIS A 37 16.67 4.59 8.05
C HIS A 37 15.90 4.77 6.73
N ASP A 38 14.92 3.92 6.49
CA ASP A 38 14.26 3.82 5.20
C ASP A 38 13.30 5.00 4.96
N ILE A 39 12.63 5.51 6.02
CA ILE A 39 11.78 6.70 5.90
C ILE A 39 12.63 7.93 5.53
N ALA A 40 13.77 8.12 6.17
CA ALA A 40 14.69 9.22 5.84
C ALA A 40 15.21 9.12 4.40
N LEU A 41 15.51 7.88 3.94
CA LEU A 41 15.90 7.64 2.56
C LEU A 41 14.79 8.00 1.58
N TYR A 42 13.56 7.56 1.85
CA TYR A 42 12.42 7.82 0.96
C TYR A 42 12.06 9.30 0.89
N ALA A 43 12.11 10.01 2.03
CA ALA A 43 11.89 11.46 2.05
C ALA A 43 12.90 12.18 1.15
N ARG A 44 14.19 11.83 1.26
CA ARG A 44 15.23 12.40 0.40
C ARG A 44 15.02 12.08 -1.08
N LEU A 45 14.67 10.82 -1.41
CA LEU A 45 14.40 10.43 -2.80
C LEU A 45 13.20 11.18 -3.38
N TYR A 46 12.18 11.46 -2.56
CA TYR A 46 11.03 12.26 -2.95
C TYR A 46 11.44 13.72 -3.22
N GLU A 47 12.19 14.35 -2.32
CA GLU A 47 12.72 15.71 -2.48
C GLU A 47 13.62 15.86 -3.72
N GLU A 48 14.37 14.81 -4.06
CA GLU A 48 15.20 14.74 -5.27
C GLU A 48 14.39 14.46 -6.56
N GLY A 49 13.07 14.29 -6.48
CA GLY A 49 12.21 13.93 -7.61
C GLY A 49 12.44 12.51 -8.15
N ARG A 50 13.07 11.63 -7.39
CA ARG A 50 13.37 10.24 -7.74
C ARG A 50 12.36 9.23 -7.22
N LEU A 51 11.46 9.66 -6.36
CA LEU A 51 10.34 8.87 -5.83
C LEU A 51 9.06 9.66 -6.06
N MET A 52 8.18 9.12 -6.89
CA MET A 52 6.89 9.73 -7.23
C MET A 52 5.85 9.31 -6.18
N LEU A 53 5.43 10.24 -5.33
CA LEU A 53 4.39 10.01 -4.31
C LEU A 53 3.12 10.79 -4.60
N ASP A 54 3.24 12.00 -5.14
CA ASP A 54 2.09 12.87 -5.42
C ASP A 54 1.12 12.23 -6.42
N GLU A 55 1.66 11.50 -7.39
CA GLU A 55 0.87 10.80 -8.41
C GLU A 55 0.03 9.64 -7.85
N LEU A 56 0.36 9.18 -6.65
CA LEU A 56 -0.43 8.15 -5.96
C LEU A 56 -1.72 8.74 -5.37
N VAL A 57 -1.75 10.04 -5.08
CA VAL A 57 -2.95 10.72 -4.58
C VAL A 57 -3.90 10.98 -5.74
N THR A 58 -4.91 10.12 -5.86
CA THR A 58 -5.85 10.19 -6.99
C THR A 58 -7.05 11.08 -6.72
N THR A 59 -7.40 11.30 -5.47
CA THR A 59 -8.55 12.12 -5.09
C THR A 59 -8.33 12.76 -3.72
N VAL A 60 -8.65 14.03 -3.61
CA VAL A 60 -8.69 14.77 -2.34
C VAL A 60 -10.15 15.05 -1.98
N TYR A 61 -10.55 14.73 -0.78
CA TYR A 61 -11.88 14.94 -0.25
C TYR A 61 -11.86 15.98 0.87
N PRO A 62 -12.80 16.92 0.93
CA PRO A 62 -13.02 17.68 2.15
C PRO A 62 -13.38 16.75 3.30
N ILE A 63 -13.02 17.10 4.54
CA ILE A 63 -13.32 16.25 5.72
C ILE A 63 -14.83 15.95 5.84
N GLY A 64 -15.70 16.85 5.39
CA GLY A 64 -17.16 16.64 5.38
C GLY A 64 -17.63 15.52 4.45
N ASP A 65 -16.82 15.12 3.47
CA ASP A 65 -17.12 14.07 2.50
C ASP A 65 -16.54 12.70 2.91
N PHE A 66 -16.29 12.50 4.20
CA PHE A 66 -15.69 11.27 4.72
C PHE A 66 -16.42 10.00 4.27
N GLU A 67 -17.76 10.00 4.33
CA GLU A 67 -18.57 8.84 3.91
C GLU A 67 -18.37 8.52 2.42
N ARG A 68 -18.31 9.55 1.59
CA ARG A 68 -18.01 9.38 0.17
C ARG A 68 -16.62 8.80 -0.06
N ALA A 69 -15.61 9.31 0.66
CA ALA A 69 -14.25 8.80 0.58
C ALA A 69 -14.19 7.30 0.96
N MET A 70 -14.89 6.89 2.02
CA MET A 70 -14.99 5.49 2.44
C MET A 70 -15.69 4.61 1.41
N ASN A 71 -16.78 5.09 0.80
CA ASN A 71 -17.48 4.36 -0.24
C ASN A 71 -16.61 4.17 -1.49
N ASP A 72 -15.92 5.23 -1.93
CA ASP A 72 -15.03 5.17 -3.08
C ASP A 72 -13.85 4.20 -2.84
N MET A 73 -13.29 4.18 -1.63
CA MET A 73 -12.26 3.21 -1.23
C MET A 73 -12.79 1.77 -1.27
N ASN A 74 -13.97 1.51 -0.71
CA ASN A 74 -14.58 0.18 -0.68
C ASN A 74 -14.93 -0.31 -2.10
N ASN A 75 -15.37 0.59 -2.96
CA ASN A 75 -15.69 0.30 -4.36
C ASN A 75 -14.45 0.24 -5.26
N ARG A 76 -13.25 0.50 -4.70
CA ARG A 76 -11.96 0.50 -5.43
C ARG A 76 -11.92 1.48 -6.61
N THR A 77 -12.64 2.60 -6.48
CA THR A 77 -12.66 3.66 -7.50
C THR A 77 -11.52 4.67 -7.34
N VAL A 78 -10.83 4.63 -6.19
CA VAL A 78 -9.65 5.46 -5.89
C VAL A 78 -8.46 4.59 -5.54
N ALA A 79 -7.28 4.98 -5.97
CA ALA A 79 -6.03 4.31 -5.59
C ALA A 79 -5.58 4.79 -4.20
N ARG A 80 -5.59 6.11 -4.00
CA ARG A 80 -5.32 6.75 -2.71
C ARG A 80 -6.18 8.01 -2.56
N GLY A 81 -7.14 7.94 -1.65
CA GLY A 81 -7.92 9.09 -1.22
C GLY A 81 -7.23 9.81 -0.05
N VAL A 82 -7.24 11.12 -0.05
CA VAL A 82 -6.74 11.96 1.04
C VAL A 82 -7.88 12.84 1.55
N LEU A 83 -7.99 12.96 2.87
CA LEU A 83 -8.92 13.90 3.51
C LEU A 83 -8.19 15.21 3.77
N SER A 84 -8.72 16.32 3.24
CA SER A 84 -8.23 17.67 3.52
C SER A 84 -9.03 18.30 4.65
N PHE A 85 -8.31 18.94 5.56
CA PHE A 85 -8.85 19.71 6.67
C PHE A 85 -8.86 21.23 6.37
N ASP A 86 -8.44 21.60 5.18
CA ASP A 86 -8.50 23.00 4.74
C ASP A 86 -9.96 23.43 4.59
N ARG A 87 -10.27 24.60 5.11
CA ARG A 87 -11.61 25.21 5.06
C ARG A 87 -11.76 26.08 3.83
#